data_a489aaa73cf7410272ce15ad7d2f5c7e
#
_entry.id   a489aaa73cf7410272ce15ad7d2f5c7e
#
_cell.length_a   1.000
_cell.length_b   1.000
_cell.length_c   1.000
_cell.angle_alpha   90.00
_cell.angle_beta   90.00
_cell.angle_gamma   90.00
#
_symmetry.space_group_name_H-M   'P 1'
#
loop_
_entity.id
_entity.type
_entity.pdbx_description
1 polymer ?
#
loop_
_entity_poly.entity_id
_entity_poly.type
_entity_poly.pdbx_seq_one_letter_code
_entity_poly.pdbx_strand_id
1 'polypeptide(L)'
;GGLSVALFEPRQVGGTCLNRGCVPTKALLHGAGPGCDWPALAAEVERVVSTLRAGQEKQLRAAGVELIPYRAVVTGPHTVEAGGAAYEAAHILVAAGSEPALPPIPGLDTPGVVTSDGLLSDLRPLDRLAIIGGGVIGVELACVWAAAGARVTILEAAPRLLPTLE
;
A
#
# COMPACT_ATOMS: atom_id res chain seq x y z
N GLY A 1 -24.69 14.90 2.89
CA GLY A 1 -24.77 16.04 3.12
C GLY A 1 -24.82 17.30 2.25
N GLY A 2 -25.13 17.25 0.93
CA GLY A 2 -25.32 18.47 0.10
C GLY A 2 -24.05 19.18 -0.38
N LEU A 3 -22.86 18.58 -0.18
CA LEU A 3 -21.62 19.10 -0.72
C LEU A 3 -21.30 18.44 -2.07
N SER A 4 -20.81 19.26 -3.03
CA SER A 4 -20.15 18.76 -4.24
C SER A 4 -18.70 18.40 -3.89
N VAL A 5 -18.24 17.21 -4.29
CA VAL A 5 -16.91 16.70 -3.95
C VAL A 5 -16.23 16.19 -5.21
N ALA A 6 -15.00 16.63 -5.45
CA ALA A 6 -14.09 16.08 -6.43
C ALA A 6 -12.92 15.39 -5.73
N LEU A 7 -12.60 14.16 -6.15
CA LEU A 7 -11.47 13.37 -5.65
C LEU A 7 -10.46 13.18 -6.78
N PHE A 8 -9.25 13.68 -6.57
CA PHE A 8 -8.14 13.56 -7.50
C PHE A 8 -7.27 12.36 -7.13
N GLU A 9 -7.27 11.33 -7.95
CA GLU A 9 -6.49 10.11 -7.71
C GLU A 9 -5.86 9.62 -9.02
N PRO A 10 -4.54 9.81 -9.19
CA PRO A 10 -3.86 9.47 -10.45
C PRO A 10 -3.64 7.97 -10.66
N ARG A 11 -3.84 7.15 -9.64
CA ARG A 11 -3.60 5.70 -9.70
C ARG A 11 -4.90 4.93 -9.46
N GLN A 12 -5.16 4.63 -8.19
CA GLN A 12 -6.29 3.76 -7.79
C GLN A 12 -6.86 4.23 -6.46
N VAL A 13 -8.17 4.37 -6.38
CA VAL A 13 -8.85 4.69 -5.13
C VAL A 13 -8.57 3.65 -4.06
N GLY A 14 -8.62 4.05 -2.79
CA GLY A 14 -8.41 3.17 -1.64
C GLY A 14 -7.05 3.34 -0.96
N GLY A 15 -6.16 4.13 -1.55
CA GLY A 15 -4.88 4.47 -0.96
C GLY A 15 -3.97 3.26 -0.71
N THR A 16 -2.97 3.44 0.14
CA THR A 16 -1.95 2.42 0.45
C THR A 16 -2.56 1.18 1.10
N CYS A 17 -3.46 1.35 2.07
CA CYS A 17 -4.02 0.22 2.83
C CYS A 17 -4.73 -0.79 1.93
N LEU A 18 -5.61 -0.33 1.04
CA LEU A 18 -6.36 -1.22 0.15
C LEU A 18 -5.48 -1.81 -0.94
N ASN A 19 -4.61 -1.00 -1.56
CA ASN A 19 -3.93 -1.41 -2.79
C ASN A 19 -2.56 -2.04 -2.55
N ARG A 20 -1.81 -1.61 -1.51
CA ARG A 20 -0.39 -1.95 -1.32
C ARG A 20 0.01 -2.11 0.15
N GLY A 21 -0.95 -2.35 1.05
CA GLY A 21 -0.69 -2.41 2.49
C GLY A 21 -1.51 -3.46 3.20
N CYS A 22 -2.46 -3.00 4.02
CA CYS A 22 -3.19 -3.87 4.95
C CYS A 22 -3.95 -5.01 4.25
N VAL A 23 -4.69 -4.70 3.19
CA VAL A 23 -5.55 -5.70 2.52
C VAL A 23 -4.73 -6.79 1.85
N PRO A 24 -3.76 -6.51 0.95
CA PRO A 24 -2.94 -7.56 0.37
C PRO A 24 -2.14 -8.34 1.42
N THR A 25 -1.60 -7.66 2.44
CA THR A 25 -0.85 -8.34 3.51
C THR A 25 -1.73 -9.29 4.32
N LYS A 26 -2.97 -8.92 4.66
CA LYS A 26 -3.91 -9.80 5.38
C LYS A 26 -4.35 -10.98 4.52
N ALA A 27 -4.57 -10.77 3.23
CA ALA A 27 -4.86 -11.87 2.30
C ALA A 27 -3.70 -12.87 2.22
N LEU A 28 -2.45 -12.37 2.17
CA LEU A 28 -1.26 -13.20 2.22
C LEU A 28 -1.13 -13.97 3.53
N LEU A 29 -1.30 -13.30 4.68
CA LEU A 29 -1.24 -13.94 6.01
C LEU A 29 -2.27 -15.07 6.15
N HIS A 30 -3.42 -14.92 5.52
CA HIS A 30 -4.47 -15.94 5.54
C HIS A 30 -4.16 -17.14 4.64
N GLY A 31 -3.48 -16.94 3.51
CA GLY A 31 -3.24 -17.97 2.50
C GLY A 31 -1.82 -18.55 2.51
N ALA A 32 -0.85 -17.89 3.13
CA ALA A 32 0.52 -18.38 3.16
C ALA A 32 0.68 -19.56 4.14
N GLY A 33 1.36 -20.61 3.69
CA GLY A 33 1.65 -21.79 4.50
C GLY A 33 2.66 -22.71 3.80
N PRO A 34 3.06 -23.82 4.45
CA PRO A 34 3.99 -24.77 3.86
C PRO A 34 3.47 -25.32 2.54
N GLY A 35 4.26 -25.17 1.47
CA GLY A 35 3.89 -25.65 0.13
C GLY A 35 2.78 -24.84 -0.55
N CYS A 36 2.51 -23.61 -0.14
CA CYS A 36 1.52 -22.77 -0.81
C CYS A 36 1.86 -22.56 -2.29
N ASP A 37 0.85 -22.56 -3.13
CA ASP A 37 0.95 -22.23 -4.55
C ASP A 37 1.00 -20.70 -4.68
N TRP A 38 2.19 -20.13 -4.87
CA TRP A 38 2.41 -18.70 -4.96
C TRP A 38 1.63 -18.02 -6.11
N PRO A 39 1.56 -18.57 -7.33
CA PRO A 39 0.70 -18.07 -8.38
C PRO A 39 -0.78 -17.99 -8.00
N ALA A 40 -1.32 -19.05 -7.38
CA ALA A 40 -2.70 -19.08 -6.93
C ALA A 40 -2.93 -18.07 -5.78
N LEU A 41 -2.00 -17.97 -4.84
CA LEU A 41 -2.06 -17.00 -3.74
C LEU A 41 -2.01 -15.55 -4.26
N ALA A 42 -1.13 -15.26 -5.21
CA ALA A 42 -1.05 -13.94 -5.83
C ALA A 42 -2.36 -13.57 -6.56
N ALA A 43 -2.95 -14.52 -7.30
CA ALA A 43 -4.23 -14.34 -7.97
C ALA A 43 -5.37 -14.07 -6.97
N GLU A 44 -5.38 -14.74 -5.83
CA GLU A 44 -6.37 -14.52 -4.78
C GLU A 44 -6.20 -13.14 -4.11
N VAL A 45 -4.97 -12.73 -3.84
CA VAL A 45 -4.68 -11.38 -3.33
C VAL A 45 -5.20 -10.30 -4.28
N GLU A 46 -4.90 -10.41 -5.59
CA GLU A 46 -5.38 -9.46 -6.59
C GLU A 46 -6.91 -9.49 -6.69
N ARG A 47 -7.54 -10.66 -6.64
CA ARG A 47 -9.00 -10.79 -6.64
C ARG A 47 -9.64 -10.06 -5.46
N VAL A 48 -9.08 -10.20 -4.25
CA VAL A 48 -9.57 -9.52 -3.05
C VAL A 48 -9.42 -8.00 -3.19
N VAL A 49 -8.23 -7.54 -3.57
CA VAL A 49 -7.92 -6.11 -3.73
C VAL A 49 -8.80 -5.48 -4.80
N SER A 50 -8.92 -6.10 -5.99
CA SER A 50 -9.73 -5.58 -7.10
C SER A 50 -11.22 -5.53 -6.77
N THR A 51 -11.74 -6.54 -6.07
CA THR A 51 -13.13 -6.58 -5.63
C THR A 51 -13.46 -5.43 -4.68
N LEU A 52 -12.59 -5.20 -3.68
CA LEU A 52 -12.79 -4.14 -2.71
C LEU A 52 -12.63 -2.75 -3.35
N ARG A 53 -11.67 -2.59 -4.26
CA ARG A 53 -11.45 -1.36 -5.02
C ARG A 53 -12.69 -0.99 -5.85
N ALA A 54 -13.21 -1.96 -6.64
CA ALA A 54 -14.42 -1.75 -7.43
C ALA A 54 -15.63 -1.40 -6.56
N GLY A 55 -15.77 -2.04 -5.39
CA GLY A 55 -16.80 -1.71 -4.41
C GLY A 55 -16.68 -0.26 -3.90
N GLN A 56 -15.47 0.19 -3.58
CA GLN A 56 -15.22 1.53 -3.12
C GLN A 56 -15.48 2.59 -4.21
N GLU A 57 -15.03 2.35 -5.44
CA GLU A 57 -15.34 3.24 -6.57
C GLU A 57 -16.85 3.37 -6.80
N LYS A 58 -17.57 2.26 -6.74
CA LYS A 58 -19.03 2.27 -6.86
C LYS A 58 -19.68 3.10 -5.75
N GLN A 59 -19.21 2.98 -4.50
CA GLN A 59 -19.72 3.78 -3.38
C GLN A 59 -19.45 5.27 -3.55
N LEU A 60 -18.23 5.64 -3.98
CA LEU A 60 -17.88 7.05 -4.23
C LEU A 60 -18.78 7.66 -5.32
N ARG A 61 -18.94 6.97 -6.44
CA ARG A 61 -19.84 7.41 -7.53
C ARG A 61 -21.30 7.51 -7.09
N ALA A 62 -21.79 6.54 -6.32
CA ALA A 62 -23.15 6.56 -5.77
C ALA A 62 -23.36 7.70 -4.76
N ALA A 63 -22.31 8.14 -4.08
CA ALA A 63 -22.32 9.31 -3.21
C ALA A 63 -22.20 10.65 -3.97
N GLY A 64 -22.12 10.64 -5.31
CA GLY A 64 -21.98 11.83 -6.14
C GLY A 64 -20.57 12.41 -6.15
N VAL A 65 -19.55 11.65 -5.77
CA VAL A 65 -18.15 12.10 -5.84
C VAL A 65 -17.66 12.00 -7.29
N GLU A 66 -17.14 13.10 -7.81
CA GLU A 66 -16.46 13.15 -9.09
C GLU A 66 -15.05 12.59 -8.93
N LEU A 67 -14.72 11.51 -9.65
CA LEU A 67 -13.40 10.90 -9.65
C LEU A 67 -12.58 11.45 -10.83
N ILE A 68 -11.50 12.13 -10.52
CA ILE A 68 -10.62 12.79 -11.49
C ILE A 68 -9.28 12.05 -11.52
N PRO A 69 -8.94 11.35 -12.63
CA PRO A 69 -7.79 10.44 -12.71
C PRO A 69 -6.47 11.18 -13.02
N TYR A 70 -6.26 12.30 -12.36
CA TYR A 70 -5.05 13.11 -12.52
C TYR A 70 -4.42 13.44 -11.18
N ARG A 71 -3.10 13.61 -11.21
CA ARG A 71 -2.37 14.20 -10.08
C ARG A 71 -2.78 15.65 -9.93
N ALA A 72 -3.12 16.04 -8.71
CA ALA A 72 -3.50 17.40 -8.36
C ALA A 72 -2.33 18.19 -7.79
N VAL A 73 -2.32 19.49 -8.08
CA VAL A 73 -1.40 20.46 -7.48
C VAL A 73 -2.24 21.57 -6.85
N VAL A 74 -2.00 21.85 -5.58
CA VAL A 74 -2.63 22.98 -4.89
C VAL A 74 -1.89 24.25 -5.30
N THR A 75 -2.58 25.15 -5.99
CA THR A 75 -2.00 26.42 -6.52
C THR A 75 -2.48 27.64 -5.75
N GLY A 76 -3.46 27.48 -4.86
CA GLY A 76 -3.98 28.55 -4.03
C GLY A 76 -4.79 28.02 -2.85
N PRO A 77 -5.26 28.89 -1.95
CA PRO A 77 -6.03 28.48 -0.77
C PRO A 77 -7.35 27.79 -1.11
N HIS A 78 -7.86 28.02 -2.31
CA HIS A 78 -9.13 27.48 -2.81
C HIS A 78 -9.01 26.90 -4.22
N THR A 79 -7.80 26.74 -4.75
CA THR A 79 -7.56 26.34 -6.14
C THR A 79 -6.68 25.11 -6.22
N VAL A 80 -7.11 24.15 -7.04
CA VAL A 80 -6.39 22.93 -7.37
C VAL A 80 -6.31 22.81 -8.89
N GLU A 81 -5.14 22.48 -9.43
CA GLU A 81 -4.96 22.20 -10.85
C GLU A 81 -4.73 20.71 -11.07
N ALA A 82 -5.41 20.14 -12.07
CA ALA A 82 -5.25 18.74 -12.46
C ALA A 82 -5.66 18.53 -13.92
N GLY A 83 -4.90 17.73 -14.67
CA GLY A 83 -5.21 17.40 -16.07
C GLY A 83 -5.29 18.60 -17.02
N GLY A 84 -4.63 19.72 -16.69
CA GLY A 84 -4.68 20.96 -17.47
C GLY A 84 -5.90 21.86 -17.18
N ALA A 85 -6.72 21.52 -16.18
CA ALA A 85 -7.86 22.31 -15.73
C ALA A 85 -7.66 22.80 -14.29
N ALA A 86 -8.23 23.99 -13.99
CA ALA A 86 -8.29 24.54 -12.64
C ALA A 86 -9.67 24.25 -12.02
N TYR A 87 -9.66 23.92 -10.74
CA TYR A 87 -10.84 23.60 -9.92
C TYR A 87 -10.84 24.53 -8.71
N GLU A 88 -11.98 25.14 -8.44
CA GLU A 88 -12.18 25.97 -7.26
C GLU A 88 -12.99 25.22 -6.20
N ALA A 89 -12.62 25.33 -4.94
CA ALA A 89 -13.30 24.70 -3.82
C ALA A 89 -13.27 25.57 -2.57
N ALA A 90 -14.36 25.55 -1.81
CA ALA A 90 -14.42 26.20 -0.50
C ALA A 90 -13.41 25.58 0.50
N HIS A 91 -13.18 24.28 0.39
CA HIS A 91 -12.28 23.51 1.25
C HIS A 91 -11.45 22.53 0.43
N ILE A 92 -10.16 22.42 0.73
CA ILE A 92 -9.24 21.44 0.15
C ILE A 92 -8.80 20.50 1.27
N LEU A 93 -9.06 19.20 1.09
CA LEU A 93 -8.57 18.14 1.96
C LEU A 93 -7.36 17.47 1.31
N VAL A 94 -6.20 17.54 1.95
CA VAL A 94 -4.99 16.88 1.49
C VAL A 94 -4.91 15.49 2.09
N ALA A 95 -5.11 14.47 1.24
CA ALA A 95 -5.00 13.04 1.58
C ALA A 95 -4.04 12.35 0.59
N ALA A 96 -2.89 12.98 0.31
CA ALA A 96 -1.97 12.63 -0.75
C ALA A 96 -1.20 11.32 -0.52
N GLY A 97 -1.38 10.69 0.66
CA GLY A 97 -0.70 9.45 1.01
C GLY A 97 0.75 9.62 1.43
N SER A 98 1.50 8.53 1.41
CA SER A 98 2.92 8.47 1.76
C SER A 98 3.64 7.44 0.90
N GLU A 99 4.95 7.51 0.87
CA GLU A 99 5.82 6.54 0.23
C GLU A 99 6.76 5.92 1.28
N PRO A 100 7.25 4.69 1.06
CA PRO A 100 8.23 4.09 1.94
C PRO A 100 9.48 4.97 2.06
N ALA A 101 9.86 5.34 3.28
CA ALA A 101 11.10 6.07 3.52
C ALA A 101 12.27 5.09 3.48
N LEU A 102 13.30 5.43 2.70
CA LEU A 102 14.55 4.68 2.69
C LEU A 102 15.51 5.30 3.70
N PRO A 103 15.95 4.55 4.72
CA PRO A 103 16.95 5.04 5.66
C PRO A 103 18.32 5.21 4.96
N PRO A 104 19.23 6.05 5.47
CA PRO A 104 20.54 6.28 4.86
C PRO A 104 21.52 5.11 5.16
N ILE A 105 21.18 3.91 4.70
CA ILE A 105 22.00 2.71 4.83
C ILE A 105 22.70 2.45 3.51
N PRO A 106 24.05 2.34 3.49
CA PRO A 106 24.77 2.02 2.27
C PRO A 106 24.31 0.69 1.65
N GLY A 107 24.14 0.65 0.34
CA GLY A 107 23.76 -0.55 -0.40
C GLY A 107 22.27 -0.80 -0.57
N LEU A 108 21.38 0.10 -0.13
CA LEU A 108 19.93 -0.03 -0.37
C LEU A 108 19.54 0.12 -1.86
N ASP A 109 20.45 0.57 -2.69
CA ASP A 109 20.33 0.69 -4.15
C ASP A 109 20.81 -0.56 -4.91
N THR A 110 21.25 -1.61 -4.19
CA THR A 110 21.73 -2.84 -4.80
C THR A 110 20.57 -3.70 -5.33
N PRO A 111 20.79 -4.48 -6.41
CA PRO A 111 19.78 -5.40 -6.93
C PRO A 111 19.28 -6.39 -5.86
N GLY A 112 17.98 -6.59 -5.83
CA GLY A 112 17.32 -7.47 -4.85
C GLY A 112 16.87 -6.77 -3.56
N VAL A 113 17.23 -5.51 -3.35
CA VAL A 113 16.65 -4.68 -2.29
C VAL A 113 15.36 -4.05 -2.81
N VAL A 114 14.28 -4.27 -2.08
CA VAL A 114 12.94 -3.76 -2.44
C VAL A 114 12.27 -3.17 -1.21
N THR A 115 11.33 -2.27 -1.42
CA THR A 115 10.42 -1.79 -0.38
C THR A 115 9.27 -2.77 -0.15
N SER A 116 8.44 -2.54 0.87
CA SER A 116 7.20 -3.29 1.07
C SER A 116 6.30 -3.29 -0.17
N ASP A 117 6.20 -2.14 -0.87
CA ASP A 117 5.44 -2.03 -2.11
C ASP A 117 6.02 -2.94 -3.20
N GLY A 118 7.35 -2.95 -3.35
CA GLY A 118 8.03 -3.82 -4.30
C GLY A 118 7.84 -5.30 -3.98
N LEU A 119 7.91 -5.70 -2.71
CA LEU A 119 7.71 -7.08 -2.29
C LEU A 119 6.26 -7.55 -2.53
N LEU A 120 5.26 -6.68 -2.26
CA LEU A 120 3.85 -6.97 -2.51
C LEU A 120 3.47 -6.98 -3.99
N SER A 121 4.26 -6.35 -4.85
CA SER A 121 4.04 -6.34 -6.30
C SER A 121 4.65 -7.54 -7.04
N ASP A 122 5.56 -8.29 -6.39
CA ASP A 122 6.24 -9.47 -6.95
C ASP A 122 6.16 -10.65 -5.96
N LEU A 123 4.95 -11.20 -5.83
CA LEU A 123 4.66 -12.30 -4.91
C LEU A 123 5.23 -13.62 -5.44
N ARG A 124 6.27 -14.11 -4.78
CA ARG A 124 6.99 -15.34 -5.16
C ARG A 124 7.61 -16.04 -3.96
N PRO A 125 7.95 -17.33 -4.09
CA PRO A 125 8.72 -18.02 -3.06
C PRO A 125 10.10 -17.39 -2.91
N LEU A 126 10.58 -17.31 -1.69
CA LEU A 126 11.93 -16.90 -1.34
C LEU A 126 12.53 -17.95 -0.39
N ASP A 127 13.78 -18.34 -0.62
CA ASP A 127 14.49 -19.21 0.31
C ASP A 127 14.94 -18.45 1.56
N ARG A 128 15.31 -17.19 1.37
CA ARG A 128 15.85 -16.31 2.41
C ARG A 128 15.34 -14.88 2.22
N LEU A 129 14.96 -14.26 3.32
CA LEU A 129 14.50 -12.86 3.34
C LEU A 129 15.12 -12.15 4.54
N ALA A 130 15.80 -11.03 4.29
CA ALA A 130 16.21 -10.10 5.31
C ALA A 130 15.31 -8.86 5.27
N ILE A 131 14.77 -8.47 6.42
CA ILE A 131 13.88 -7.31 6.56
C ILE A 131 14.56 -6.28 7.44
N ILE A 132 14.66 -5.06 6.96
CA ILE A 132 15.15 -3.91 7.72
C ILE A 132 13.94 -3.16 8.28
N GLY A 133 13.80 -3.19 9.58
CA GLY A 133 12.69 -2.61 10.33
C GLY A 133 11.75 -3.65 10.92
N GLY A 134 11.63 -3.66 12.26
CA GLY A 134 10.78 -4.55 13.04
C GLY A 134 9.44 -3.94 13.44
N GLY A 135 8.95 -2.96 12.69
CA GLY A 135 7.60 -2.41 12.82
C GLY A 135 6.52 -3.36 12.28
N VAL A 136 5.26 -2.94 12.34
CA VAL A 136 4.10 -3.77 11.95
C VAL A 136 4.25 -4.35 10.55
N ILE A 137 4.64 -3.54 9.56
CA ILE A 137 4.80 -4.00 8.16
C ILE A 137 5.87 -5.08 8.07
N GLY A 138 7.05 -4.85 8.67
CA GLY A 138 8.16 -5.80 8.63
C GLY A 138 7.82 -7.13 9.29
N VAL A 139 7.17 -7.09 10.44
CA VAL A 139 6.77 -8.30 11.19
C VAL A 139 5.68 -9.08 10.44
N GLU A 140 4.65 -8.43 9.89
CA GLU A 140 3.60 -9.10 9.13
C GLU A 140 4.16 -9.77 7.87
N LEU A 141 5.01 -9.08 7.11
CA LEU A 141 5.65 -9.66 5.93
C LEU A 141 6.61 -10.80 6.32
N ALA A 142 7.34 -10.67 7.44
CA ALA A 142 8.14 -11.76 7.97
C ALA A 142 7.30 -13.02 8.25
N CYS A 143 6.14 -12.86 8.87
CA CYS A 143 5.22 -13.98 9.14
C CYS A 143 4.74 -14.67 7.86
N VAL A 144 4.41 -13.91 6.80
CA VAL A 144 3.99 -14.49 5.50
C VAL A 144 5.06 -15.41 4.93
N TRP A 145 6.28 -14.89 4.73
CA TRP A 145 7.34 -15.69 4.11
C TRP A 145 7.88 -16.79 5.01
N ALA A 146 7.94 -16.58 6.33
CA ALA A 146 8.31 -17.63 7.27
C ALA A 146 7.28 -18.77 7.28
N ALA A 147 5.98 -18.48 7.27
CA ALA A 147 4.94 -19.50 7.16
C ALA A 147 5.03 -20.29 5.86
N ALA A 148 5.46 -19.65 4.77
CA ALA A 148 5.70 -20.30 3.48
C ALA A 148 7.04 -21.08 3.40
N GLY A 149 7.85 -21.09 4.47
CA GLY A 149 9.08 -21.89 4.58
C GLY A 149 10.38 -21.13 4.34
N ALA A 150 10.34 -19.81 4.12
CA ALA A 150 11.54 -19.00 3.99
C ALA A 150 12.30 -18.87 5.31
N ARG A 151 13.62 -18.79 5.26
CA ARG A 151 14.43 -18.34 6.39
C ARG A 151 14.39 -16.81 6.46
N VAL A 152 13.68 -16.26 7.43
CA VAL A 152 13.51 -14.82 7.59
C VAL A 152 14.39 -14.29 8.73
N THR A 153 15.03 -13.13 8.51
CA THR A 153 15.78 -12.38 9.51
C THR A 153 15.27 -10.95 9.53
N ILE A 154 14.91 -10.45 10.71
CA ILE A 154 14.54 -9.05 10.91
C ILE A 154 15.71 -8.32 11.57
N LEU A 155 16.09 -7.17 11.02
CA LEU A 155 17.09 -6.25 11.55
C LEU A 155 16.35 -5.03 12.10
N GLU A 156 16.39 -4.85 13.43
CA GLU A 156 15.72 -3.75 14.13
C GLU A 156 16.74 -2.98 14.97
N ALA A 157 16.71 -1.67 14.89
CA ALA A 157 17.60 -0.79 15.64
C ALA A 157 17.13 -0.57 17.09
N ALA A 158 15.83 -0.71 17.35
CA ALA A 158 15.27 -0.61 18.68
C ALA A 158 15.50 -1.92 19.48
N PRO A 159 15.44 -1.87 20.84
CA PRO A 159 15.65 -3.06 21.68
C PRO A 159 14.63 -4.18 21.50
N ARG A 160 13.47 -3.90 20.88
CA ARG A 160 12.41 -4.89 20.66
C ARG A 160 11.70 -4.66 19.33
N LEU A 161 11.09 -5.70 18.79
CA LEU A 161 10.14 -5.59 17.66
C LEU A 161 8.86 -4.90 18.14
N LEU A 162 8.14 -4.29 17.20
CA LEU A 162 6.85 -3.63 17.44
C LEU A 162 6.92 -2.64 18.62
N PRO A 163 7.84 -1.68 18.62
CA PRO A 163 8.12 -0.83 19.79
C PRO A 163 6.92 0.02 20.22
N THR A 164 5.93 0.19 19.36
CA THR A 164 4.69 0.95 19.61
C THR A 164 3.55 0.12 20.19
N LEU A 165 3.72 -1.20 20.27
CA LEU A 165 2.75 -2.10 20.89
C LEU A 165 3.19 -2.44 22.34
N GLU A 166 2.23 -2.52 23.26
CA GLU A 166 2.43 -2.91 24.65
C GLU A 166 2.71 -4.43 24.80
#